data_14f66470c723bab2f617ef82ec1dc5bf
#
_entry.id   14f66470c723bab2f617ef82ec1dc5bf
#
_cell.length_a   1.000
_cell.length_b   1.000
_cell.length_c   1.000
_cell.angle_alpha   90.00
_cell.angle_beta   90.00
_cell.angle_gamma   90.00
#
_symmetry.space_group_name_H-M   'P 1'
#
loop_
_entity.id
_entity.type
_entity.pdbx_description
1 polymer ?
#
loop_
_entity_poly.entity_id
_entity_poly.type
_entity_poly.pdbx_seq_one_letter_code
_entity_poly.pdbx_strand_id
1 'polypeptide(L)'
;MRTEDSTGVPFAVAGSVNGGRKFIMEEMKNIADIKLELTLKIEEDFGLNSIHIARIDGFFNIVHARAGAPYRSQHISLKDILSKTQKDFCFERLRGTLVCVYYPDYMDGINASGWHMHFVSEDKKLGGHVFEASFDSAECLLQKMDRIEIQLPREAAFDTYSLKEASQDEIEEVELGKG
;
A
#
# COMPACT_ATOMS: atom_id res chain seq x y z
N MET A 1 10.25 14.36 2.45
CA MET A 1 10.03 14.87 3.82
C MET A 1 10.61 13.84 4.77
N ARG A 2 11.59 14.17 5.61
CA ARG A 2 12.05 13.25 6.66
C ARG A 2 10.95 13.16 7.71
N THR A 3 10.50 11.97 8.03
CA THR A 3 9.65 11.73 9.21
C THR A 3 10.52 11.82 10.46
N GLU A 4 10.06 12.54 11.46
CA GLU A 4 10.67 12.53 12.78
C GLU A 4 10.35 11.18 13.46
N ASP A 5 11.19 10.71 14.38
CA ASP A 5 11.03 9.42 15.06
C ASP A 5 9.71 9.28 15.85
N SER A 6 8.98 10.38 16.04
CA SER A 6 7.68 10.46 16.71
C SER A 6 6.49 10.70 15.77
N THR A 7 6.67 10.56 14.45
CA THR A 7 5.57 10.77 13.50
C THR A 7 4.56 9.63 13.62
N GLY A 8 3.35 9.95 14.06
CA GLY A 8 2.22 9.02 14.07
C GLY A 8 1.74 8.73 12.64
N VAL A 9 1.23 7.53 12.43
CA VAL A 9 0.54 7.13 11.20
C VAL A 9 -0.88 6.69 11.56
N PRO A 10 -1.89 7.03 10.73
CA PRO A 10 -3.28 6.64 11.01
C PRO A 10 -3.48 5.13 10.88
N PHE A 11 -2.75 4.51 9.99
CA PHE A 11 -2.79 3.07 9.72
C PHE A 11 -1.46 2.61 9.14
N ALA A 12 -1.01 1.42 9.50
CA ALA A 12 0.19 0.81 8.92
C ALA A 12 0.03 -0.72 8.87
N VAL A 13 0.44 -1.31 7.77
CA VAL A 13 0.60 -2.76 7.62
C VAL A 13 2.08 -3.07 7.54
N ALA A 14 2.56 -3.99 8.35
CA ALA A 14 3.93 -4.45 8.35
C ALA A 14 4.00 -5.97 8.37
N GLY A 15 4.94 -6.53 7.65
CA GLY A 15 5.17 -7.98 7.62
C GLY A 15 6.61 -8.30 7.28
N SER A 16 7.00 -9.55 7.56
CA SER A 16 8.32 -10.05 7.24
C SER A 16 8.26 -10.94 6.00
N VAL A 17 9.11 -10.69 5.02
CA VAL A 17 9.20 -11.46 3.78
C VAL A 17 10.46 -12.35 3.75
N ASN A 18 10.70 -13.07 4.83
CA ASN A 18 11.84 -13.96 4.98
C ASN A 18 11.49 -15.37 4.49
N GLY A 19 12.00 -15.78 3.35
CA GLY A 19 11.82 -17.13 2.80
C GLY A 19 10.69 -17.27 1.77
N GLY A 20 10.15 -16.16 1.27
CA GLY A 20 9.20 -16.16 0.17
C GLY A 20 9.80 -16.63 -1.16
N ARG A 21 8.93 -16.82 -2.16
CA ARG A 21 9.31 -17.15 -3.53
C ARG A 21 9.93 -15.93 -4.21
N LYS A 22 11.10 -16.14 -4.81
CA LYS A 22 11.79 -15.13 -5.64
C LYS A 22 11.56 -15.41 -7.12
N PHE A 23 11.28 -14.36 -7.88
CA PHE A 23 11.20 -14.42 -9.35
C PHE A 23 11.48 -13.04 -9.95
N ILE A 24 11.72 -13.01 -11.24
CA ILE A 24 11.88 -11.77 -12.00
C ILE A 24 10.56 -11.44 -12.67
N MET A 25 10.14 -10.19 -12.56
CA MET A 25 9.03 -9.61 -13.31
C MET A 25 9.61 -8.79 -14.46
N GLU A 26 9.09 -8.97 -15.67
CA GLU A 26 9.59 -8.31 -16.88
C GLU A 26 8.47 -7.58 -17.61
N GLU A 27 8.81 -6.46 -18.25
CA GLU A 27 7.93 -5.68 -19.13
C GLU A 27 6.62 -5.19 -18.48
N MET A 28 6.66 -4.77 -17.22
CA MET A 28 5.50 -4.19 -16.53
C MET A 28 5.27 -2.76 -17.01
N LYS A 29 4.25 -2.55 -17.84
CA LYS A 29 3.96 -1.27 -18.49
C LYS A 29 3.10 -0.34 -17.64
N ASN A 30 2.34 -0.91 -16.71
CA ASN A 30 1.42 -0.19 -15.83
C ASN A 30 1.12 -1.00 -14.57
N ILE A 31 0.40 -0.38 -13.63
CA ILE A 31 0.03 -1.00 -12.35
C ILE A 31 -0.87 -2.24 -12.52
N ALA A 32 -1.69 -2.28 -13.59
CA ALA A 32 -2.58 -3.41 -13.83
C ALA A 32 -1.78 -4.66 -14.24
N ASP A 33 -0.72 -4.51 -15.04
CA ASP A 33 0.18 -5.60 -15.40
C ASP A 33 0.85 -6.18 -14.15
N ILE A 34 1.32 -5.31 -13.24
CA ILE A 34 1.94 -5.72 -11.96
C ILE A 34 0.94 -6.50 -11.10
N LYS A 35 -0.28 -5.98 -10.95
CA LYS A 35 -1.33 -6.63 -10.16
C LYS A 35 -1.70 -7.99 -10.77
N LEU A 36 -1.84 -8.07 -12.08
CA LEU A 36 -2.16 -9.30 -12.78
C LEU A 36 -1.08 -10.36 -12.59
N GLU A 37 0.19 -10.01 -12.83
CA GLU A 37 1.32 -10.95 -12.67
C GLU A 37 1.40 -11.48 -11.23
N LEU A 38 1.31 -10.60 -10.23
CA LEU A 38 1.30 -11.00 -8.82
C LEU A 38 0.10 -11.91 -8.49
N THR A 39 -1.08 -11.61 -9.02
CA THR A 39 -2.28 -12.43 -8.81
C THR A 39 -2.12 -13.82 -9.40
N LEU A 40 -1.61 -13.93 -10.63
CA LEU A 40 -1.33 -15.21 -11.27
C LEU A 40 -0.31 -16.04 -10.45
N LYS A 41 0.73 -15.40 -9.91
CA LYS A 41 1.70 -16.09 -9.05
C LYS A 41 1.11 -16.58 -7.73
N ILE A 42 0.16 -15.85 -7.15
CA ILE A 42 -0.57 -16.31 -5.97
C ILE A 42 -1.45 -17.51 -6.32
N GLU A 43 -2.19 -17.45 -7.42
CA GLU A 43 -3.07 -18.54 -7.85
C GLU A 43 -2.29 -19.82 -8.13
N GLU A 44 -1.13 -19.72 -8.79
CA GLU A 44 -0.26 -20.86 -9.06
C GLU A 44 0.23 -21.55 -7.78
N ASP A 45 0.61 -20.79 -6.76
CA ASP A 45 1.35 -21.31 -5.61
C ASP A 45 0.49 -21.56 -4.37
N PHE A 46 -0.48 -20.68 -4.09
CA PHE A 46 -1.12 -20.59 -2.77
C PHE A 46 -2.63 -20.46 -2.81
N GLY A 47 -3.20 -19.98 -3.92
CA GLY A 47 -4.60 -19.56 -4.02
C GLY A 47 -4.88 -18.23 -3.34
N LEU A 48 -6.01 -17.60 -3.73
CA LEU A 48 -6.37 -16.22 -3.39
C LEU A 48 -6.96 -16.02 -1.98
N ASN A 49 -7.03 -17.06 -1.16
CA ASN A 49 -7.68 -16.99 0.16
C ASN A 49 -6.74 -16.62 1.32
N SER A 50 -5.54 -16.17 1.02
CA SER A 50 -4.56 -15.78 2.04
C SER A 50 -4.05 -14.36 1.79
N ILE A 51 -3.61 -13.71 2.86
CA ILE A 51 -2.89 -12.43 2.75
C ILE A 51 -1.51 -12.72 2.14
N HIS A 52 -1.08 -11.87 1.21
CA HIS A 52 0.26 -11.94 0.63
C HIS A 52 0.96 -10.60 0.72
N ILE A 53 2.29 -10.65 0.90
CA ILE A 53 3.16 -9.49 0.78
C ILE A 53 4.13 -9.75 -0.34
N ALA A 54 4.23 -8.79 -1.27
CA ALA A 54 5.26 -8.79 -2.29
C ALA A 54 6.16 -7.57 -2.11
N ARG A 55 7.46 -7.79 -2.27
CA ARG A 55 8.49 -6.76 -2.32
C ARG A 55 9.13 -6.81 -3.70
N ILE A 56 9.07 -5.71 -4.43
CA ILE A 56 9.60 -5.59 -5.79
C ILE A 56 10.72 -4.56 -5.77
N ASP A 57 11.95 -5.01 -5.96
CA ASP A 57 13.15 -4.17 -5.98
C ASP A 57 13.64 -4.00 -7.42
N GLY A 58 13.77 -2.77 -7.89
CA GLY A 58 14.16 -2.52 -9.27
C GLY A 58 14.44 -1.07 -9.62
N PHE A 59 14.61 -0.87 -10.93
CA PHE A 59 14.65 0.44 -11.54
C PHE A 59 13.30 0.70 -12.19
N PHE A 60 12.59 1.70 -11.69
CA PHE A 60 11.26 2.08 -12.17
C PHE A 60 11.38 3.17 -13.23
N ASN A 61 10.68 2.99 -14.35
CA ASN A 61 10.59 3.98 -15.40
C ASN A 61 9.72 5.16 -14.95
N ILE A 62 8.54 4.83 -14.36
CA ILE A 62 7.59 5.79 -13.80
C ILE A 62 7.02 5.22 -12.50
N VAL A 63 6.80 6.10 -11.52
CA VAL A 63 5.98 5.83 -10.34
C VAL A 63 5.10 7.06 -10.09
N HIS A 64 3.78 6.91 -10.21
CA HIS A 64 2.84 7.91 -9.73
C HIS A 64 2.38 7.52 -8.34
N ALA A 65 2.61 8.40 -7.40
CA ALA A 65 2.27 8.19 -6.01
C ALA A 65 1.62 9.41 -5.39
N ARG A 66 0.91 9.21 -4.30
CA ARG A 66 0.32 10.29 -3.50
C ARG A 66 0.73 10.18 -2.05
N ALA A 67 0.73 11.29 -1.35
CA ALA A 67 0.90 11.34 0.09
C ALA A 67 0.07 12.47 0.69
N GLY A 68 -0.52 12.24 1.85
CA GLY A 68 -1.15 13.27 2.67
C GLY A 68 -0.12 13.97 3.55
N ALA A 69 -0.32 15.25 3.84
CA ALA A 69 0.46 15.95 4.84
C ALA A 69 -0.14 15.72 6.24
N PRO A 70 0.67 15.79 7.32
CA PRO A 70 0.15 15.75 8.67
C PRO A 70 -0.89 16.84 8.89
N TYR A 71 -2.06 16.46 9.39
CA TYR A 71 -3.15 17.38 9.70
C TYR A 71 -3.50 17.25 11.18
N ARG A 72 -3.37 18.33 11.94
CA ARG A 72 -3.56 18.34 13.39
C ARG A 72 -4.96 18.79 13.82
N SER A 73 -5.95 18.64 12.98
CA SER A 73 -7.34 18.87 13.38
C SER A 73 -7.91 17.59 14.01
N GLN A 74 -8.66 17.76 15.08
CA GLN A 74 -9.33 16.65 15.75
C GLN A 74 -10.58 16.26 14.95
N HIS A 75 -10.85 14.95 14.84
CA HIS A 75 -12.15 14.39 14.47
C HIS A 75 -12.61 14.60 13.02
N ILE A 76 -11.72 14.49 12.06
CA ILE A 76 -12.09 14.46 10.64
C ILE A 76 -11.70 13.13 10.01
N SER A 77 -12.50 12.70 9.03
CA SER A 77 -12.25 11.46 8.31
C SER A 77 -10.93 11.50 7.54
N LEU A 78 -10.35 10.33 7.24
CA LEU A 78 -9.16 10.25 6.40
C LEU A 78 -9.42 10.86 5.00
N LYS A 79 -10.62 10.64 4.45
CA LYS A 79 -11.06 11.25 3.20
C LYS A 79 -10.97 12.78 3.25
N ASP A 80 -11.49 13.40 4.30
CA ASP A 80 -11.45 14.86 4.47
C ASP A 80 -10.03 15.40 4.67
N ILE A 81 -9.16 14.62 5.33
CA ILE A 81 -7.74 14.96 5.45
C ILE A 81 -7.07 14.93 4.09
N LEU A 82 -7.23 13.84 3.34
CA LEU A 82 -6.62 13.67 2.03
C LEU A 82 -7.11 14.72 1.03
N SER A 83 -8.42 15.02 1.00
CA SER A 83 -8.97 16.05 0.13
C SER A 83 -8.32 17.44 0.31
N LYS A 84 -7.82 17.73 1.52
CA LYS A 84 -7.17 19.01 1.86
C LYS A 84 -5.65 18.99 1.75
N THR A 85 -5.03 17.83 1.90
CA THR A 85 -3.58 17.74 2.10
C THR A 85 -2.88 16.84 1.10
N GLN A 86 -3.62 16.05 0.33
CA GLN A 86 -3.04 15.13 -0.66
C GLN A 86 -2.22 15.91 -1.68
N LYS A 87 -1.06 15.35 -2.00
CA LYS A 87 -0.21 15.78 -3.09
C LYS A 87 0.14 14.57 -3.93
N ASP A 88 0.02 14.74 -5.23
CA ASP A 88 0.40 13.75 -6.21
C ASP A 88 1.82 14.02 -6.70
N PHE A 89 2.56 12.94 -6.90
CA PHE A 89 3.94 12.95 -7.32
C PHE A 89 4.13 12.04 -8.53
N CYS A 90 4.92 12.48 -9.47
CA CYS A 90 5.42 11.66 -10.55
C CYS A 90 6.93 11.53 -10.40
N PHE A 91 7.40 10.32 -10.19
CA PHE A 91 8.82 10.01 -10.11
C PHE A 91 9.21 9.26 -11.37
N GLU A 92 10.31 9.67 -11.98
CA GLU A 92 10.80 9.07 -13.22
C GLU A 92 12.23 8.56 -13.05
N ARG A 93 12.51 7.38 -13.64
CA ARG A 93 13.85 6.81 -13.78
C ARG A 93 14.63 6.70 -12.46
N LEU A 94 14.06 6.00 -11.50
CA LEU A 94 14.66 5.87 -10.17
C LEU A 94 14.70 4.42 -9.66
N ARG A 95 15.68 4.12 -8.81
CA ARG A 95 15.72 2.88 -8.06
C ARG A 95 14.88 2.98 -6.80
N GLY A 96 14.24 1.86 -6.46
CA GLY A 96 13.45 1.79 -5.24
C GLY A 96 12.82 0.42 -5.03
N THR A 97 11.94 0.40 -4.06
CA THR A 97 11.17 -0.77 -3.64
C THR A 97 9.67 -0.45 -3.70
N LEU A 98 8.92 -1.29 -4.39
CA LEU A 98 7.47 -1.32 -4.33
C LEU A 98 7.07 -2.41 -3.32
N VAL A 99 6.33 -2.03 -2.29
CA VAL A 99 5.75 -2.96 -1.30
C VAL A 99 4.28 -3.11 -1.59
N CYS A 100 3.87 -4.35 -1.86
CA CYS A 100 2.51 -4.69 -2.23
C CYS A 100 1.91 -5.62 -1.18
N VAL A 101 0.69 -5.34 -0.72
CA VAL A 101 -0.05 -6.20 0.18
C VAL A 101 -1.37 -6.59 -0.49
N TYR A 102 -1.67 -7.88 -0.51
CA TYR A 102 -2.92 -8.42 -1.02
C TYR A 102 -3.79 -8.89 0.14
N TYR A 103 -5.04 -8.44 0.14
CA TYR A 103 -6.09 -8.93 1.03
C TYR A 103 -7.18 -9.64 0.24
N PRO A 104 -7.59 -10.87 0.65
CA PRO A 104 -8.73 -11.56 0.07
C PRO A 104 -10.04 -10.79 0.28
N ASP A 105 -11.01 -10.98 -0.61
CA ASP A 105 -12.30 -10.28 -0.57
C ASP A 105 -13.08 -10.48 0.74
N TYR A 106 -13.00 -11.67 1.35
CA TYR A 106 -13.69 -11.96 2.62
C TYR A 106 -13.11 -11.19 3.82
N MET A 107 -11.96 -10.53 3.67
CA MET A 107 -11.33 -9.68 4.69
C MET A 107 -11.65 -8.19 4.50
N ASP A 108 -12.57 -7.88 3.59
CA ASP A 108 -13.10 -6.52 3.45
C ASP A 108 -13.65 -6.02 4.80
N GLY A 109 -13.34 -4.76 5.16
CA GLY A 109 -13.60 -4.21 6.48
C GLY A 109 -12.46 -4.36 7.50
N ILE A 110 -11.48 -5.27 7.27
CA ILE A 110 -10.19 -5.27 7.99
C ILE A 110 -9.20 -4.39 7.23
N ASN A 111 -9.15 -4.55 5.92
CA ASN A 111 -8.44 -3.69 4.98
C ASN A 111 -9.13 -3.76 3.62
N ALA A 112 -8.85 -2.79 2.74
CA ALA A 112 -9.36 -2.83 1.37
C ALA A 112 -8.90 -4.11 0.67
N SER A 113 -9.85 -4.82 0.02
CA SER A 113 -9.56 -6.04 -0.72
C SER A 113 -8.71 -5.79 -1.96
N GLY A 114 -7.99 -6.80 -2.40
CA GLY A 114 -7.08 -6.71 -3.54
C GLY A 114 -5.68 -6.18 -3.18
N TRP A 115 -4.98 -5.67 -4.19
CA TRP A 115 -3.60 -5.19 -4.04
C TRP A 115 -3.55 -3.72 -3.63
N HIS A 116 -2.84 -3.45 -2.54
CA HIS A 116 -2.49 -2.13 -2.01
C HIS A 116 -0.97 -1.94 -2.10
N MET A 117 -0.51 -0.82 -2.66
CA MET A 117 0.88 -0.66 -3.03
C MET A 117 1.48 0.66 -2.55
N HIS A 118 2.67 0.58 -1.99
CA HIS A 118 3.48 1.71 -1.56
C HIS A 118 4.88 1.64 -2.16
N PHE A 119 5.42 2.79 -2.51
CA PHE A 119 6.78 2.92 -3.03
C PHE A 119 7.69 3.65 -2.05
N VAL A 120 8.96 3.26 -2.04
CA VAL A 120 10.05 4.01 -1.40
C VAL A 120 11.28 3.98 -2.29
N SER A 121 11.87 5.14 -2.56
CA SER A 121 13.13 5.24 -3.30
C SER A 121 14.31 4.64 -2.51
N GLU A 122 15.37 4.21 -3.22
CA GLU A 122 16.57 3.61 -2.62
C GLU A 122 17.22 4.52 -1.56
N ASP A 123 17.24 5.84 -1.80
CA ASP A 123 17.76 6.84 -0.86
C ASP A 123 16.77 7.20 0.26
N LYS A 124 15.58 6.59 0.29
CA LYS A 124 14.49 6.77 1.27
C LYS A 124 13.97 8.20 1.40
N LYS A 125 14.09 8.99 0.35
CA LYS A 125 13.60 10.40 0.36
C LYS A 125 12.29 10.60 -0.35
N LEU A 126 11.94 9.70 -1.28
CA LEU A 126 10.74 9.74 -2.07
C LEU A 126 9.89 8.50 -1.78
N GLY A 127 8.58 8.66 -1.79
CA GLY A 127 7.66 7.54 -1.58
C GLY A 127 6.21 8.00 -1.48
N GLY A 128 5.31 7.03 -1.36
CA GLY A 128 3.88 7.28 -1.22
C GLY A 128 3.03 6.07 -1.59
N HIS A 129 1.73 6.24 -1.49
CA HIS A 129 0.72 5.30 -1.99
C HIS A 129 0.71 5.35 -3.52
N VAL A 130 0.84 4.19 -4.16
CA VAL A 130 1.06 4.08 -5.61
C VAL A 130 -0.24 3.77 -6.32
N PHE A 131 -0.51 4.49 -7.40
CA PHE A 131 -1.61 4.24 -8.31
C PHE A 131 -1.17 4.01 -9.76
N GLU A 132 0.11 4.25 -10.07
CA GLU A 132 0.71 3.84 -11.35
C GLU A 132 2.20 3.54 -11.17
N ALA A 133 2.69 2.48 -11.81
CA ALA A 133 4.11 2.14 -11.84
C ALA A 133 4.45 1.33 -13.10
N SER A 134 5.66 1.52 -13.61
CA SER A 134 6.20 0.74 -14.72
C SER A 134 7.69 0.50 -14.57
N PHE A 135 8.15 -0.67 -15.07
CA PHE A 135 9.55 -1.06 -15.10
C PHE A 135 9.81 -2.12 -16.18
N ASP A 136 11.03 -2.22 -16.65
CA ASP A 136 11.40 -3.22 -17.64
C ASP A 136 11.74 -4.56 -16.99
N SER A 137 12.44 -4.55 -15.85
CA SER A 137 12.77 -5.75 -15.08
C SER A 137 12.98 -5.41 -13.61
N ALA A 138 12.43 -6.25 -12.71
CA ALA A 138 12.60 -6.11 -11.28
C ALA A 138 12.57 -7.47 -10.55
N GLU A 139 13.29 -7.58 -9.43
CA GLU A 139 13.24 -8.75 -8.57
C GLU A 139 12.02 -8.67 -7.66
N CYS A 140 11.19 -9.71 -7.66
CA CYS A 140 10.06 -9.85 -6.75
C CYS A 140 10.31 -10.94 -5.71
N LEU A 141 10.02 -10.63 -4.46
CA LEU A 141 9.95 -11.58 -3.36
C LEU A 141 8.51 -11.61 -2.85
N LEU A 142 7.79 -12.71 -3.12
CA LEU A 142 6.39 -12.92 -2.77
C LEU A 142 6.28 -13.90 -1.61
N GLN A 143 5.51 -13.54 -0.58
CA GLN A 143 5.30 -14.38 0.59
C GLN A 143 3.84 -14.41 1.02
N LYS A 144 3.34 -15.63 1.28
CA LYS A 144 2.08 -15.87 1.96
C LYS A 144 2.19 -15.57 3.45
N MET A 145 1.15 -14.97 4.03
CA MET A 145 1.01 -14.68 5.45
C MET A 145 -0.05 -15.60 6.06
N ASP A 146 0.33 -16.34 7.10
CA ASP A 146 -0.55 -17.27 7.81
C ASP A 146 -1.13 -16.66 9.10
N ARG A 147 -0.71 -15.47 9.45
CA ARG A 147 -1.12 -14.78 10.69
C ARG A 147 -1.30 -13.30 10.46
N ILE A 148 -2.34 -12.75 11.05
CA ILE A 148 -2.54 -11.30 11.22
C ILE A 148 -2.62 -10.98 12.70
N GLU A 149 -2.05 -9.85 13.10
CA GLU A 149 -2.16 -9.26 14.43
C GLU A 149 -2.59 -7.81 14.27
N ILE A 150 -3.68 -7.43 14.92
CA ILE A 150 -4.22 -6.08 14.87
C ILE A 150 -3.96 -5.41 16.21
N GLN A 151 -3.20 -4.32 16.20
CA GLN A 151 -2.96 -3.48 17.35
C GLN A 151 -3.81 -2.21 17.26
N LEU A 152 -4.76 -2.06 18.15
CA LEU A 152 -5.60 -0.88 18.22
C LEU A 152 -4.89 0.26 18.98
N PRO A 153 -5.23 1.52 18.69
CA PRO A 153 -4.75 2.67 19.45
C PRO A 153 -5.12 2.53 20.94
N ARG A 154 -4.26 3.05 21.81
CA ARG A 154 -4.47 3.00 23.28
C ARG A 154 -4.88 4.34 23.89
N GLU A 155 -5.15 5.33 23.05
CA GLU A 155 -5.53 6.67 23.50
C GLU A 155 -7.01 6.70 23.86
N ALA A 156 -7.34 7.39 24.97
CA ALA A 156 -8.72 7.55 25.43
C ALA A 156 -9.63 8.19 24.38
N ALA A 157 -9.07 8.96 23.47
CA ALA A 157 -9.81 9.53 22.34
C ALA A 157 -10.38 8.43 21.43
N PHE A 158 -9.64 7.37 21.14
CA PHE A 158 -10.11 6.27 20.31
C PHE A 158 -11.35 5.59 20.92
N ASP A 159 -11.37 5.39 22.25
CA ASP A 159 -12.47 4.73 22.95
C ASP A 159 -13.73 5.58 23.03
N THR A 160 -13.61 6.89 22.91
CA THR A 160 -14.73 7.84 23.11
C THR A 160 -15.36 8.33 21.82
N TYR A 161 -14.74 8.06 20.66
CA TYR A 161 -15.27 8.48 19.37
C TYR A 161 -16.33 7.51 18.85
N SER A 162 -17.38 8.08 18.26
CA SER A 162 -18.30 7.33 17.42
C SER A 162 -17.59 7.05 16.09
N LEU A 163 -16.96 5.89 15.99
CA LEU A 163 -16.43 5.37 14.75
C LEU A 163 -17.63 4.91 13.90
N LYS A 164 -18.07 5.76 12.98
CA LYS A 164 -19.04 5.37 11.96
C LYS A 164 -18.32 4.57 10.88
N GLU A 165 -18.99 3.55 10.38
CA GLU A 165 -18.53 2.86 9.20
C GLU A 165 -18.34 3.87 8.07
N ALA A 166 -17.14 3.86 7.45
CA ALA A 166 -16.95 4.48 6.16
C ALA A 166 -17.74 3.68 5.13
N SER A 167 -18.45 4.35 4.22
CA SER A 167 -19.08 3.63 3.11
C SER A 167 -18.03 2.99 2.23
N GLN A 168 -18.36 1.89 1.55
CA GLN A 168 -17.44 1.27 0.57
C GLN A 168 -17.01 2.28 -0.49
N ASP A 169 -17.90 3.15 -0.95
CA ASP A 169 -17.58 4.22 -1.89
C ASP A 169 -16.50 5.16 -1.35
N GLU A 170 -16.53 5.50 -0.05
CA GLU A 170 -15.51 6.34 0.60
C GLU A 170 -14.14 5.62 0.69
N ILE A 171 -14.16 4.32 0.94
CA ILE A 171 -12.94 3.50 0.99
C ILE A 171 -12.33 3.40 -0.41
N GLU A 172 -13.14 3.08 -1.42
CA GLU A 172 -12.70 2.99 -2.83
C GLU A 172 -12.15 4.33 -3.33
N GLU A 173 -12.78 5.45 -3.00
CA GLU A 173 -12.31 6.78 -3.38
C GLU A 173 -10.93 7.08 -2.76
N VAL A 174 -10.73 6.70 -1.49
CA VAL A 174 -9.46 6.85 -0.79
C VAL A 174 -8.38 5.91 -1.33
N GLU A 175 -8.73 4.66 -1.67
CA GLU A 175 -7.75 3.64 -2.07
C GLU A 175 -7.44 3.67 -3.58
N LEU A 176 -8.47 3.87 -4.42
CA LEU A 176 -8.33 3.80 -5.87
C LEU A 176 -8.17 5.16 -6.55
N GLY A 177 -8.33 6.26 -5.81
CA GLY A 177 -8.14 7.62 -6.36
C GLY A 177 -9.18 7.99 -7.42
N LYS A 178 -10.39 7.43 -7.33
CA LYS A 178 -11.51 7.80 -8.20
C LYS A 178 -12.17 9.07 -7.63
N GLY A 179 -11.77 10.20 -8.14
CA GLY A 179 -12.34 11.51 -7.89
C GLY A 179 -12.10 12.41 -9.09
#